data_9bf17996290d97d8c1fc531e6c9d0cce
#
_entry.id   9bf17996290d97d8c1fc531e6c9d0cce
#
_cell.length_a   1.000
_cell.length_b   1.000
_cell.length_c   1.000
_cell.angle_alpha   90.00
_cell.angle_beta   90.00
_cell.angle_gamma   90.00
#
_symmetry.space_group_name_H-M   'P 1'
#
loop_
_entity.id
_entity.type
_entity.pdbx_description
1 polymer ?
#
loop_
_entity_poly.entity_id
_entity_poly.type
_entity_poly.pdbx_seq_one_letter_code
_entity_poly.pdbx_strand_id
1 'polypeptide(L)'
;LIVHRKGATPAGKGKLGVVPGSMGSPGFIVRGKGNAKSFNSCSHGAGRVMSRAAAFRTLKHADMKKILKEQGISLIGGTLDESPEVYKDINKVIDGQRDLVDVLAKFEPKLVRMAAEGNQWSNKKKKKKPENKGDEDVCM
;
A
#
# COMPACT_ATOMS: atom_id res chain seq x y z
N LEU A 1 12.39 0.70 -26.75
CA LEU A 1 11.41 1.30 -25.85
C LEU A 1 11.81 1.01 -24.39
N ILE A 2 11.96 2.05 -23.58
CA ILE A 2 12.20 1.93 -22.12
C ILE A 2 10.84 2.07 -21.43
N VAL A 3 10.46 1.07 -20.62
CA VAL A 3 9.18 1.07 -19.87
C VAL A 3 9.48 1.23 -18.38
N HIS A 4 9.06 2.35 -17.81
CA HIS A 4 9.07 2.61 -16.37
C HIS A 4 7.69 2.26 -15.78
N ARG A 5 7.67 1.48 -14.67
CA ARG A 5 6.43 1.07 -13.99
C ARG A 5 6.38 1.60 -12.58
N LYS A 6 5.24 2.24 -12.23
CA LYS A 6 4.89 2.60 -10.87
C LYS A 6 3.41 2.26 -10.64
N GLY A 7 3.09 1.48 -9.62
CA GLY A 7 1.74 0.97 -9.40
C GLY A 7 1.31 -0.11 -10.42
N ALA A 8 2.26 -0.65 -11.16
CA ALA A 8 2.09 -1.71 -12.14
C ALA A 8 3.21 -2.75 -12.00
N THR A 9 2.91 -3.98 -12.40
CA THR A 9 3.82 -5.13 -12.39
C THR A 9 4.02 -5.66 -13.81
N PRO A 10 5.22 -6.16 -14.17
CA PRO A 10 5.44 -6.77 -15.46
C PRO A 10 4.54 -7.99 -15.68
N ALA A 11 3.85 -8.06 -16.84
CA ALA A 11 2.96 -9.13 -17.24
C ALA A 11 3.24 -9.59 -18.68
N GLY A 12 4.52 -9.69 -19.03
CA GLY A 12 4.94 -10.29 -20.30
C GLY A 12 4.45 -11.73 -20.43
N LYS A 13 4.32 -12.23 -21.66
CA LYS A 13 3.78 -13.57 -21.96
C LYS A 13 4.51 -14.65 -21.13
N GLY A 14 3.75 -15.42 -20.35
CA GLY A 14 4.26 -16.49 -19.51
C GLY A 14 4.94 -16.03 -18.21
N LYS A 15 5.14 -14.72 -17.98
CA LYS A 15 5.81 -14.21 -16.79
C LYS A 15 4.93 -14.36 -15.55
N LEU A 16 5.48 -14.97 -14.50
CA LEU A 16 4.79 -15.09 -13.22
C LEU A 16 4.88 -13.78 -12.43
N GLY A 17 3.82 -13.48 -11.68
CA GLY A 17 3.72 -12.33 -10.80
C GLY A 17 2.77 -12.58 -9.64
N VAL A 18 2.80 -11.67 -8.67
CA VAL A 18 1.88 -11.64 -7.53
C VAL A 18 1.14 -10.31 -7.55
N VAL A 19 -0.18 -10.37 -7.39
CA VAL A 19 -1.06 -9.20 -7.24
C VAL A 19 -1.72 -9.27 -5.88
N PRO A 20 -1.18 -8.60 -4.86
CA PRO A 20 -1.73 -8.62 -3.50
C PRO A 20 -2.98 -7.76 -3.38
N GLY A 21 -3.88 -8.16 -2.48
CA GLY A 21 -5.00 -7.34 -2.02
C GLY A 21 -4.59 -6.37 -0.90
N SER A 22 -5.22 -6.52 0.25
CA SER A 22 -4.91 -5.79 1.49
C SER A 22 -4.57 -6.78 2.60
N MET A 23 -4.32 -6.28 3.82
CA MET A 23 -4.09 -7.16 4.98
C MET A 23 -5.30 -8.04 5.31
N GLY A 24 -6.51 -7.68 4.87
CA GLY A 24 -7.75 -8.44 5.06
C GLY A 24 -8.29 -9.05 3.77
N SER A 25 -7.58 -8.98 2.66
CA SER A 25 -8.04 -9.45 1.36
C SER A 25 -7.07 -10.45 0.74
N PRO A 26 -7.55 -11.34 -0.13
CA PRO A 26 -6.68 -12.30 -0.79
C PRO A 26 -5.63 -11.63 -1.68
N GLY A 27 -4.61 -12.39 -2.03
CA GLY A 27 -3.70 -12.09 -3.13
C GLY A 27 -3.77 -13.17 -4.19
N PHE A 28 -3.24 -12.87 -5.37
CA PHE A 28 -3.31 -13.76 -6.52
C PHE A 28 -1.92 -13.99 -7.10
N ILE A 29 -1.65 -15.25 -7.45
CA ILE A 29 -0.52 -15.62 -8.30
C ILE A 29 -1.04 -15.62 -9.72
N VAL A 30 -0.37 -14.88 -10.59
CA VAL A 30 -0.82 -14.64 -11.96
C VAL A 30 0.27 -14.97 -12.98
N ARG A 31 -0.15 -15.25 -14.21
CA ARG A 31 0.71 -15.41 -15.38
C ARG A 31 0.37 -14.34 -16.40
N GLY A 32 1.33 -13.54 -16.83
CA GLY A 32 1.18 -12.51 -17.82
C GLY A 32 0.83 -13.07 -19.19
N LYS A 33 -0.08 -12.40 -19.92
CA LYS A 33 -0.49 -12.71 -21.29
C LYS A 33 0.33 -12.00 -22.36
N GLY A 34 1.13 -11.01 -21.98
CA GLY A 34 1.93 -10.24 -22.93
C GLY A 34 1.10 -9.28 -23.77
N ASN A 35 0.12 -8.60 -23.15
CA ASN A 35 -0.72 -7.62 -23.84
C ASN A 35 0.10 -6.35 -24.15
N ALA A 36 0.35 -6.10 -25.44
CA ALA A 36 1.12 -4.93 -25.88
C ALA A 36 0.43 -3.60 -25.57
N LYS A 37 -0.92 -3.56 -25.56
CA LYS A 37 -1.69 -2.33 -25.23
C LYS A 37 -1.46 -1.84 -23.81
N SER A 38 -1.12 -2.76 -22.89
CA SER A 38 -0.74 -2.43 -21.50
C SER A 38 0.77 -2.33 -21.31
N PHE A 39 1.57 -2.30 -22.36
CA PHE A 39 3.04 -2.40 -22.30
C PHE A 39 3.49 -3.64 -21.52
N ASN A 40 2.81 -4.78 -21.71
CA ASN A 40 3.06 -6.02 -20.99
C ASN A 40 3.05 -5.81 -19.45
N SER A 41 2.05 -5.08 -18.95
CA SER A 41 1.91 -4.75 -17.54
C SER A 41 0.52 -5.12 -17.03
N CYS A 42 0.42 -5.35 -15.71
CA CYS A 42 -0.83 -5.52 -14.98
C CYS A 42 -0.81 -4.68 -13.69
N SER A 43 -1.89 -4.64 -12.93
CA SER A 43 -1.93 -3.91 -11.67
C SER A 43 -0.91 -4.47 -10.67
N HIS A 44 -0.32 -3.59 -9.86
CA HIS A 44 0.60 -3.98 -8.80
C HIS A 44 -0.11 -4.64 -7.61
N GLY A 45 -1.38 -4.29 -7.37
CA GLY A 45 -2.22 -4.74 -6.27
C GLY A 45 -3.61 -4.13 -6.38
N ALA A 46 -4.40 -4.18 -5.31
CA ALA A 46 -5.79 -3.69 -5.29
C ALA A 46 -5.92 -2.20 -5.64
N GLY A 47 -4.94 -1.39 -5.29
CA GLY A 47 -5.06 0.07 -5.37
C GLY A 47 -5.95 0.65 -4.26
N ARG A 48 -5.81 1.94 -3.98
CA ARG A 48 -6.49 2.61 -2.86
C ARG A 48 -7.75 3.31 -3.34
N VAL A 49 -8.77 3.36 -2.46
CA VAL A 49 -9.99 4.17 -2.64
C VAL A 49 -9.91 5.48 -1.86
N MET A 50 -9.00 5.60 -0.90
CA MET A 50 -8.81 6.82 -0.13
C MET A 50 -7.33 7.13 0.11
N SER A 51 -7.02 8.41 0.38
CA SER A 51 -5.66 8.84 0.70
C SER A 51 -5.26 8.40 2.12
N ARG A 52 -3.94 8.37 2.39
CA ARG A 52 -3.42 8.07 3.74
C ARG A 52 -3.97 9.05 4.78
N ALA A 53 -3.99 10.34 4.47
CA ALA A 53 -4.52 11.35 5.37
C ALA A 53 -6.03 11.18 5.64
N ALA A 54 -6.81 10.75 4.65
CA ALA A 54 -8.22 10.43 4.83
C ALA A 54 -8.38 9.22 5.76
N ALA A 55 -7.62 8.15 5.57
CA ALA A 55 -7.66 6.97 6.42
C ALA A 55 -7.41 7.31 7.91
N PHE A 56 -6.38 8.09 8.21
CA PHE A 56 -6.09 8.54 9.59
C PHE A 56 -7.19 9.42 10.20
N ARG A 57 -7.97 10.15 9.37
CA ARG A 57 -9.07 10.98 9.87
C ARG A 57 -10.37 10.22 10.08
N THR A 58 -10.61 9.17 9.29
CA THR A 58 -11.93 8.53 9.23
C THR A 58 -11.98 7.15 9.86
N LEU A 59 -10.87 6.43 9.89
CA LEU A 59 -10.81 5.05 10.37
C LEU A 59 -10.36 4.99 11.84
N LYS A 60 -10.70 3.88 12.51
CA LYS A 60 -10.32 3.60 13.90
C LYS A 60 -9.60 2.26 13.99
N HIS A 61 -8.56 2.20 14.80
CA HIS A 61 -7.81 0.95 15.05
C HIS A 61 -8.69 -0.19 15.58
N ALA A 62 -9.71 0.15 16.39
CA ALA A 62 -10.63 -0.86 16.93
C ALA A 62 -11.41 -1.57 15.83
N ASP A 63 -11.91 -0.80 14.85
CA ASP A 63 -12.70 -1.33 13.72
C ASP A 63 -11.82 -2.20 12.81
N MET A 64 -10.64 -1.73 12.45
CA MET A 64 -9.65 -2.50 11.70
C MET A 64 -9.32 -3.84 12.37
N LYS A 65 -9.02 -3.83 13.68
CA LYS A 65 -8.73 -5.04 14.45
C LYS A 65 -9.92 -6.00 14.52
N LYS A 66 -11.14 -5.46 14.65
CA LYS A 66 -12.38 -6.25 14.65
C LYS A 66 -12.55 -6.97 13.31
N ILE A 67 -12.46 -6.26 12.19
CA ILE A 67 -12.56 -6.83 10.84
C ILE A 67 -11.58 -8.00 10.65
N LEU A 68 -10.31 -7.80 11.01
CA LEU A 68 -9.29 -8.83 10.85
C LEU A 68 -9.53 -10.04 11.75
N LYS A 69 -9.97 -9.80 12.99
CA LYS A 69 -10.32 -10.88 13.95
C LYS A 69 -11.49 -11.72 13.45
N GLU A 70 -12.52 -11.09 12.91
CA GLU A 70 -13.69 -11.79 12.34
C GLU A 70 -13.30 -12.67 11.13
N GLN A 71 -12.27 -12.26 10.38
CA GLN A 71 -11.70 -13.02 9.27
C GLN A 71 -10.66 -14.08 9.71
N GLY A 72 -10.37 -14.19 11.00
CA GLY A 72 -9.36 -15.10 11.53
C GLY A 72 -7.92 -14.73 11.14
N ILE A 73 -7.64 -13.43 10.96
CA ILE A 73 -6.34 -12.92 10.56
C ILE A 73 -5.61 -12.33 11.77
N SER A 74 -4.41 -12.82 12.03
CA SER A 74 -3.50 -12.27 13.04
C SER A 74 -2.67 -11.13 12.45
N LEU A 75 -2.72 -9.94 13.08
CA LEU A 75 -1.98 -8.76 12.67
C LEU A 75 -0.86 -8.43 13.65
N ILE A 76 0.36 -8.24 13.14
CA ILE A 76 1.52 -7.72 13.86
C ILE A 76 1.90 -6.37 13.28
N GLY A 77 1.82 -5.30 14.07
CA GLY A 77 2.02 -3.91 13.62
C GLY A 77 0.84 -3.40 12.80
N GLY A 78 1.11 -2.47 11.90
CA GLY A 78 0.10 -1.89 11.00
C GLY A 78 -0.41 -0.52 11.44
N THR A 79 -0.72 0.30 10.46
CA THR A 79 -1.26 1.65 10.62
C THR A 79 -2.60 1.77 9.91
N LEU A 80 -3.41 2.76 10.27
CA LEU A 80 -4.75 2.95 9.72
C LEU A 80 -4.78 3.17 8.21
N ASP A 81 -3.72 3.71 7.65
CA ASP A 81 -3.62 3.90 6.21
C ASP A 81 -3.40 2.59 5.41
N GLU A 82 -3.22 1.48 6.11
CA GLU A 82 -3.12 0.14 5.53
C GLU A 82 -4.33 -0.75 5.86
N SER A 83 -5.36 -0.18 6.53
CA SER A 83 -6.62 -0.88 6.82
C SER A 83 -7.25 -1.46 5.54
N PRO A 84 -7.91 -2.64 5.62
CA PRO A 84 -8.61 -3.24 4.48
C PRO A 84 -9.55 -2.28 3.75
N GLU A 85 -10.22 -1.41 4.48
CA GLU A 85 -11.19 -0.42 3.98
C GLU A 85 -10.58 0.66 3.07
N VAL A 86 -9.26 0.79 3.09
CA VAL A 86 -8.54 1.77 2.28
C VAL A 86 -8.40 1.32 0.82
N TYR A 87 -8.58 0.03 0.55
CA TYR A 87 -8.28 -0.58 -0.73
C TYR A 87 -9.54 -0.95 -1.51
N LYS A 88 -9.41 -1.00 -2.84
CA LYS A 88 -10.43 -1.55 -3.73
C LYS A 88 -10.62 -3.05 -3.48
N ASP A 89 -11.78 -3.57 -3.85
CA ASP A 89 -11.99 -5.01 -3.91
C ASP A 89 -11.05 -5.63 -4.95
N ILE A 90 -10.12 -6.44 -4.48
CA ILE A 90 -9.11 -7.07 -5.32
C ILE A 90 -9.72 -8.04 -6.35
N ASN A 91 -10.87 -8.67 -6.06
CA ASN A 91 -11.54 -9.55 -7.01
C ASN A 91 -12.00 -8.76 -8.22
N LYS A 92 -12.60 -7.57 -8.01
CA LYS A 92 -12.99 -6.66 -9.11
C LYS A 92 -11.78 -6.17 -9.90
N VAL A 93 -10.65 -5.92 -9.23
CA VAL A 93 -9.41 -5.51 -9.92
C VAL A 93 -8.87 -6.65 -10.79
N ILE A 94 -8.87 -7.87 -10.31
CA ILE A 94 -8.46 -9.06 -11.10
C ILE A 94 -9.41 -9.30 -12.26
N ASP A 95 -10.72 -9.21 -12.04
CA ASP A 95 -11.71 -9.36 -13.09
C ASP A 95 -11.56 -8.33 -14.22
N GLY A 96 -11.21 -7.10 -13.85
CA GLY A 96 -10.99 -6.01 -14.82
C GLY A 96 -9.71 -6.12 -15.64
N GLN A 97 -8.87 -7.13 -15.41
CA GLN A 97 -7.61 -7.33 -16.15
C GLN A 97 -7.43 -8.76 -16.69
N ARG A 98 -8.52 -9.43 -17.01
CA ARG A 98 -8.50 -10.78 -17.59
C ARG A 98 -7.80 -10.86 -18.96
N ASP A 99 -7.68 -9.76 -19.66
CA ASP A 99 -6.92 -9.62 -20.90
C ASP A 99 -5.40 -9.44 -20.67
N LEU A 100 -4.98 -9.15 -19.44
CA LEU A 100 -3.58 -8.89 -19.07
C LEU A 100 -2.92 -10.11 -18.41
N VAL A 101 -3.68 -10.86 -17.61
CA VAL A 101 -3.17 -11.98 -16.82
C VAL A 101 -4.15 -13.16 -16.75
N ASP A 102 -3.60 -14.36 -16.56
CA ASP A 102 -4.31 -15.54 -16.10
C ASP A 102 -4.06 -15.73 -14.61
N VAL A 103 -5.11 -16.00 -13.83
CA VAL A 103 -5.01 -16.36 -12.42
C VAL A 103 -4.63 -17.83 -12.30
N LEU A 104 -3.52 -18.11 -11.63
CA LEU A 104 -3.05 -19.46 -11.37
C LEU A 104 -3.45 -19.96 -9.99
N ALA A 105 -3.40 -19.09 -8.99
CA ALA A 105 -3.76 -19.41 -7.62
C ALA A 105 -4.23 -18.15 -6.87
N LYS A 106 -5.06 -18.39 -5.85
CA LYS A 106 -5.48 -17.42 -4.86
C LYS A 106 -4.93 -17.85 -3.50
N PHE A 107 -4.43 -16.91 -2.71
CA PHE A 107 -4.04 -17.15 -1.33
C PHE A 107 -4.74 -16.16 -0.41
N GLU A 108 -5.05 -16.59 0.81
CA GLU A 108 -5.70 -15.77 1.82
C GLU A 108 -4.77 -15.54 3.01
N PRO A 109 -4.70 -14.31 3.52
CA PRO A 109 -3.85 -14.00 4.66
C PRO A 109 -4.37 -14.72 5.92
N LYS A 110 -3.46 -15.25 6.73
CA LYS A 110 -3.73 -15.79 8.07
C LYS A 110 -2.91 -15.08 9.13
N LEU A 111 -1.70 -14.70 8.77
CA LEU A 111 -0.81 -13.88 9.57
C LEU A 111 -0.23 -12.77 8.69
N VAL A 112 -0.40 -11.54 9.13
CA VAL A 112 0.12 -10.36 8.42
C VAL A 112 1.03 -9.57 9.33
N ARG A 113 2.25 -9.30 8.86
CA ARG A 113 3.18 -8.41 9.53
C ARG A 113 3.36 -7.15 8.71
N MET A 114 3.00 -6.02 9.30
CA MET A 114 3.15 -4.69 8.72
C MET A 114 4.21 -3.88 9.47
N ALA A 115 4.59 -2.73 8.93
CA ALA A 115 5.51 -1.83 9.63
C ALA A 115 4.95 -1.43 10.99
N ALA A 116 5.84 -1.31 11.99
CA ALA A 116 5.44 -0.89 13.33
C ALA A 116 4.98 0.59 13.34
N GLU A 117 4.06 0.93 14.25
CA GLU A 117 3.53 2.30 14.39
C GLU A 117 4.61 3.37 14.65
N GLY A 118 5.81 2.99 15.12
CA GLY A 118 6.92 3.90 15.40
C GLY A 118 7.69 4.43 14.20
N ASN A 119 7.45 3.94 12.98
CA ASN A 119 8.06 4.45 11.75
C ASN A 119 7.14 5.43 11.00
N GLN A 120 6.25 6.12 11.70
CA GLN A 120 5.73 7.36 11.14
C GLN A 120 6.95 8.25 10.87
N TRP A 121 7.10 8.60 9.61
CA TRP A 121 7.92 9.72 9.17
C TRP A 121 7.41 10.94 9.93
N SER A 122 7.84 11.08 11.19
CA SER A 122 7.55 12.24 12.00
C SER A 122 8.13 13.41 11.24
N ASN A 123 7.26 14.27 10.69
CA ASN A 123 7.62 15.64 10.42
C ASN A 123 8.17 16.20 11.73
N LYS A 124 9.47 16.04 11.97
CA LYS A 124 10.20 16.84 12.91
C LYS A 124 10.03 18.26 12.42
N LYS A 125 9.02 18.96 12.96
CA LYS A 125 8.99 20.42 12.92
C LYS A 125 10.39 20.83 13.33
N LYS A 126 11.16 21.38 12.41
CA LYS A 126 12.43 22.04 12.70
C LYS A 126 12.09 23.05 13.79
N LYS A 127 12.46 22.76 15.03
CA LYS A 127 12.47 23.77 16.09
C LYS A 127 13.39 24.84 15.55
N LYS A 128 12.85 26.03 15.24
CA LYS A 128 13.65 27.20 14.98
C LYS A 128 14.58 27.35 16.19
N LYS A 129 15.88 27.36 15.93
CA LYS A 129 16.86 27.77 16.93
C LYS A 129 16.45 29.18 17.37
N PRO A 130 16.46 29.50 18.67
CA PRO A 130 16.28 30.87 19.11
C PRO A 130 17.40 31.71 18.48
N GLU A 131 17.02 32.81 17.84
CA GLU A 131 17.96 33.83 17.39
C GLU A 131 18.69 34.37 18.61
N ASN A 132 19.99 34.20 18.65
CA ASN A 132 20.89 34.84 19.60
C ASN A 132 20.89 36.33 19.27
N LYS A 133 20.22 37.13 20.09
CA LYS A 133 20.41 38.59 20.08
C LYS A 133 21.82 38.81 20.58
N GLY A 134 22.71 39.17 19.67
CA GLY A 134 24.06 39.64 20.03
C GLY A 134 23.96 40.93 20.82
N ASP A 135 24.61 40.92 21.98
CA ASP A 135 24.88 42.10 22.76
C ASP A 135 25.75 43.07 21.95
N GLU A 136 25.25 44.30 21.75
CA GLU A 136 26.06 45.40 21.32
C GLU A 136 26.91 45.85 22.48
N ASP A 137 28.15 45.44 22.54
CA ASP A 137 29.15 46.06 23.40
C ASP A 137 29.69 47.33 22.77
N VAL A 138 29.32 48.41 23.43
CA VAL A 138 29.88 49.74 23.29
C VAL A 138 31.34 49.72 23.73
N CYS A 139 32.27 50.10 22.83
CA CYS A 139 33.60 50.53 23.20
C CYS A 139 33.83 51.98 22.78
N MET A 140 34.26 52.74 23.74
CA MET A 140 34.73 54.13 23.66
C MET A 140 35.90 54.31 22.69
#